data_c34c78bc5943324af40982fb7ae67b60
#
_entry.id   c34c78bc5943324af40982fb7ae67b60
#
_cell.length_a   1.000
_cell.length_b   1.000
_cell.length_c   1.000
_cell.angle_alpha   90.00
_cell.angle_beta   90.00
_cell.angle_gamma   90.00
#
_symmetry.space_group_name_H-M   'P 1'
#
loop_
_entity.id
_entity.type
_entity.pdbx_description
1 polymer ?
#
loop_
_entity_poly.entity_id
_entity_poly.type
_entity_poly.pdbx_seq_one_letter_code
_entity_poly.pdbx_strand_id
1 'polypeptide(L)'
;MSQLRALAGQTAIYGLSSIVGRLLNYLLVPLYTRVFSPAEYGVVSEFYAYATFLMVIYSYGMETAFFHFVNRKQRHENVYGNAQFLLLCSTALFTLLLLLFSSPLSQAMGYAKHPEYLRWFAWILAFDTLTTLPFARLRQQNRALRFALVKLAGIAVNIGLTLWFLWYLPSVQAAAVSDDGASYVFLANLVSSGVMLLLLLPQWKGLRPEFDWALLRQMLLYAMPLMVAGFAGMINETLDRAVLKYLLPAGSDALGELGIYSACYKLSILMTLFVQTFRYAAEPFYFSQQHKENSGELFARIMNYFVLTGCVIFLGVMFYLDIIRFFIGEAYHSGLHVVPILLVANLCLGVYLNLSVWYKLSGKTAYGAWLSVVGALITLSFNLWLVPLMGYTGAAWATLACYASMMVLSWLKGQTVYPIPYSLRRLGLIVATAALCWVSVEQTRMLYPLNPSQWWLISGLVILGYFGLMWRFLGGWPVRKPA
;
A
#
# COMPACT_ATOMS: atom_id res chain seq x y z
N MET A 1 -34.08 -4.03 -2.05
CA MET A 1 -33.43 -2.81 -1.48
C MET A 1 -32.75 -3.05 -0.12
N SER A 2 -33.27 -3.90 0.77
CA SER A 2 -32.68 -4.21 2.08
C SER A 2 -31.33 -4.97 2.00
N GLN A 3 -31.21 -5.96 1.11
CA GLN A 3 -29.97 -6.74 0.96
C GLN A 3 -28.80 -5.93 0.39
N LEU A 4 -29.06 -5.04 -0.57
CA LEU A 4 -28.03 -4.13 -1.12
C LEU A 4 -27.55 -3.10 -0.08
N ARG A 5 -28.45 -2.59 0.78
CA ARG A 5 -28.07 -1.72 1.90
C ARG A 5 -27.24 -2.46 2.95
N ALA A 6 -27.61 -3.69 3.27
CA ALA A 6 -26.85 -4.53 4.21
C ALA A 6 -25.46 -4.85 3.66
N LEU A 7 -25.35 -5.23 2.39
CA LEU A 7 -24.08 -5.48 1.71
C LEU A 7 -23.19 -4.23 1.67
N ALA A 8 -23.76 -3.07 1.30
CA ALA A 8 -23.04 -1.79 1.30
C ALA A 8 -22.55 -1.41 2.69
N GLY A 9 -23.37 -1.62 3.74
CA GLY A 9 -22.98 -1.37 5.13
C GLY A 9 -21.84 -2.28 5.58
N GLN A 10 -21.89 -3.58 5.27
CA GLN A 10 -20.82 -4.52 5.59
C GLN A 10 -19.52 -4.19 4.85
N THR A 11 -19.60 -3.91 3.55
CA THR A 11 -18.44 -3.51 2.74
C THR A 11 -17.80 -2.23 3.27
N ALA A 12 -18.63 -1.27 3.71
CA ALA A 12 -18.15 -0.05 4.35
C ALA A 12 -17.41 -0.35 5.67
N ILE A 13 -17.92 -1.25 6.52
CA ILE A 13 -17.24 -1.62 7.77
C ILE A 13 -15.89 -2.30 7.48
N TYR A 14 -15.82 -3.24 6.53
CA TYR A 14 -14.56 -3.88 6.15
C TYR A 14 -13.54 -2.90 5.55
N GLY A 15 -13.99 -2.05 4.63
CA GLY A 15 -13.18 -1.02 4.01
C GLY A 15 -12.69 0.02 5.02
N LEU A 16 -13.61 0.57 5.81
CA LEU A 16 -13.32 1.60 6.81
C LEU A 16 -12.36 1.10 7.89
N SER A 17 -12.57 -0.11 8.43
CA SER A 17 -11.66 -0.69 9.43
C SER A 17 -10.24 -0.88 8.89
N SER A 18 -10.10 -1.21 7.61
CA SER A 18 -8.79 -1.35 6.96
C SER A 18 -8.12 0.00 6.68
N ILE A 19 -8.89 1.02 6.27
CA ILE A 19 -8.38 2.39 6.03
C ILE A 19 -8.00 3.04 7.36
N VAL A 20 -8.87 2.96 8.38
CA VAL A 20 -8.61 3.49 9.73
C VAL A 20 -7.36 2.85 10.32
N GLY A 21 -7.19 1.52 10.15
CA GLY A 21 -6.00 0.83 10.61
C GLY A 21 -4.71 1.36 9.99
N ARG A 22 -4.72 1.63 8.70
CA ARG A 22 -3.57 2.23 7.99
C ARG A 22 -3.29 3.66 8.46
N LEU A 23 -4.34 4.47 8.63
CA LEU A 23 -4.22 5.83 9.14
C LEU A 23 -3.64 5.87 10.55
N LEU A 24 -4.11 4.98 11.45
CA LEU A 24 -3.63 4.91 12.82
C LEU A 24 -2.14 4.52 12.88
N ASN A 25 -1.72 3.50 12.10
CA ASN A 25 -0.29 3.16 11.99
C ASN A 25 0.54 4.29 11.36
N TYR A 26 -0.05 5.05 10.45
CA TYR A 26 0.60 6.22 9.86
C TYR A 26 0.85 7.32 10.89
N LEU A 27 -0.03 7.49 11.86
CA LEU A 27 0.15 8.46 12.96
C LEU A 27 1.35 8.14 13.88
N LEU A 28 1.93 6.95 13.79
CA LEU A 28 3.19 6.61 14.47
C LEU A 28 4.43 7.18 13.77
N VAL A 29 4.33 7.57 12.50
CA VAL A 29 5.48 8.11 11.74
C VAL A 29 6.08 9.37 12.37
N PRO A 30 5.30 10.37 12.83
CA PRO A 30 5.83 11.51 13.57
C PRO A 30 6.60 11.13 14.84
N LEU A 31 6.17 10.08 15.54
CA LEU A 31 6.88 9.58 16.71
C LEU A 31 8.21 8.92 16.28
N TYR A 32 8.15 7.99 15.34
CA TYR A 32 9.35 7.28 14.87
C TYR A 32 10.41 8.23 14.35
N THR A 33 10.03 9.21 13.53
CA THR A 33 10.99 10.13 12.91
C THR A 33 11.53 11.21 13.86
N ARG A 34 10.96 11.36 15.07
CA ARG A 34 11.50 12.22 16.12
C ARG A 34 12.35 11.48 17.14
N VAL A 35 12.06 10.18 17.33
CA VAL A 35 12.77 9.34 18.30
C VAL A 35 13.99 8.67 17.65
N PHE A 36 13.84 8.22 16.40
CA PHE A 36 14.86 7.47 15.68
C PHE A 36 15.73 8.38 14.81
N SER A 37 17.01 8.05 14.74
CA SER A 37 17.88 8.51 13.66
C SER A 37 17.41 7.97 12.31
N PRO A 38 17.79 8.60 11.17
CA PRO A 38 17.49 8.06 9.86
C PRO A 38 17.93 6.61 9.66
N ALA A 39 19.10 6.21 10.19
CA ALA A 39 19.60 4.85 10.08
C ALA A 39 18.74 3.84 10.86
N GLU A 40 18.31 4.14 12.08
CA GLU A 40 17.42 3.27 12.86
C GLU A 40 16.05 3.11 12.20
N TYR A 41 15.48 4.20 11.68
CA TYR A 41 14.23 4.13 10.91
C TYR A 41 14.41 3.38 9.59
N GLY A 42 15.61 3.43 9.00
CA GLY A 42 16.02 2.62 7.87
C GLY A 42 15.95 1.13 8.18
N VAL A 43 16.46 0.69 9.35
CA VAL A 43 16.36 -0.71 9.81
C VAL A 43 14.89 -1.15 9.88
N VAL A 44 14.04 -0.35 10.52
CA VAL A 44 12.60 -0.64 10.61
C VAL A 44 11.99 -0.78 9.22
N SER A 45 12.31 0.14 8.31
CA SER A 45 11.77 0.16 6.95
C SER A 45 12.23 -1.03 6.11
N GLU A 46 13.49 -1.44 6.25
CA GLU A 46 14.07 -2.59 5.55
C GLU A 46 13.39 -3.90 5.98
N PHE A 47 13.25 -4.14 7.28
CA PHE A 47 12.61 -5.35 7.77
C PHE A 47 11.14 -5.44 7.36
N TYR A 48 10.39 -4.35 7.40
CA TYR A 48 9.01 -4.34 6.89
C TYR A 48 8.94 -4.53 5.37
N ALA A 49 9.93 -4.06 4.61
CA ALA A 49 10.01 -4.33 3.18
C ALA A 49 10.18 -5.84 2.92
N TYR A 50 11.10 -6.50 3.62
CA TYR A 50 11.26 -7.96 3.51
C TYR A 50 10.02 -8.72 3.97
N ALA A 51 9.37 -8.26 5.05
CA ALA A 51 8.15 -8.88 5.55
C ALA A 51 7.04 -8.89 4.50
N THR A 52 6.90 -7.84 3.66
CA THR A 52 5.88 -7.82 2.60
C THR A 52 6.13 -8.89 1.54
N PHE A 53 7.39 -9.15 1.15
CA PHE A 53 7.73 -10.23 0.21
C PHE A 53 7.50 -11.60 0.83
N LEU A 54 7.98 -11.80 2.05
CA LEU A 54 7.82 -13.06 2.75
C LEU A 54 6.34 -13.39 3.02
N MET A 55 5.51 -12.38 3.30
CA MET A 55 4.08 -12.56 3.52
C MET A 55 3.37 -13.12 2.27
N VAL A 56 3.80 -12.73 1.06
CA VAL A 56 3.28 -13.31 -0.18
C VAL A 56 3.65 -14.80 -0.29
N ILE A 57 4.88 -15.16 0.10
CA ILE A 57 5.34 -16.56 0.10
C ILE A 57 4.61 -17.39 1.17
N TYR A 58 4.44 -16.84 2.38
CA TYR A 58 3.77 -17.51 3.49
C TYR A 58 2.29 -17.75 3.21
N SER A 59 1.59 -16.77 2.61
CA SER A 59 0.15 -16.85 2.31
C SER A 59 -0.15 -17.49 0.96
N TYR A 60 0.80 -17.48 0.01
CA TYR A 60 0.74 -18.01 -1.37
C TYR A 60 -0.64 -17.93 -2.04
N GLY A 61 -1.39 -16.84 -1.78
CA GLY A 61 -2.70 -16.59 -2.39
C GLY A 61 -3.84 -17.49 -1.86
N MET A 62 -3.63 -18.19 -0.74
CA MET A 62 -4.60 -19.15 -0.19
C MET A 62 -5.93 -18.51 0.21
N GLU A 63 -5.93 -17.23 0.60
CA GLU A 63 -7.17 -16.49 0.87
C GLU A 63 -8.09 -16.42 -0.35
N THR A 64 -7.53 -16.10 -1.50
CA THR A 64 -8.30 -16.03 -2.76
C THR A 64 -8.76 -17.42 -3.20
N ALA A 65 -7.91 -18.42 -3.04
CA ALA A 65 -8.28 -19.81 -3.29
C ALA A 65 -9.44 -20.26 -2.37
N PHE A 66 -9.37 -19.92 -1.08
CA PHE A 66 -10.46 -20.19 -0.14
C PHE A 66 -11.80 -19.62 -0.63
N PHE A 67 -11.87 -18.34 -0.99
CA PHE A 67 -13.11 -17.74 -1.50
C PHE A 67 -13.60 -18.39 -2.79
N HIS A 68 -12.68 -18.78 -3.69
CA HIS A 68 -13.04 -19.42 -4.93
C HIS A 68 -13.69 -20.80 -4.70
N PHE A 69 -13.11 -21.61 -3.83
CA PHE A 69 -13.58 -22.98 -3.60
C PHE A 69 -14.75 -23.07 -2.62
N VAL A 70 -14.84 -22.19 -1.62
CA VAL A 70 -15.95 -22.16 -0.67
C VAL A 70 -17.28 -21.82 -1.34
N ASN A 71 -17.26 -20.98 -2.37
CA ASN A 71 -18.47 -20.62 -3.12
C ASN A 71 -18.94 -21.71 -4.11
N ARG A 72 -18.07 -22.66 -4.45
CA ARG A 72 -18.37 -23.74 -5.41
C ARG A 72 -18.78 -25.07 -4.77
N LYS A 73 -18.39 -25.32 -3.52
CA LYS A 73 -18.65 -26.59 -2.82
C LYS A 73 -19.68 -26.40 -1.72
N GLN A 74 -20.62 -27.37 -1.59
CA GLN A 74 -21.65 -27.36 -0.53
C GLN A 74 -21.08 -27.58 0.88
N ARG A 75 -19.84 -28.13 1.02
CA ARG A 75 -19.17 -28.40 2.32
C ARG A 75 -18.15 -27.28 2.62
N HIS A 76 -18.61 -26.13 3.04
CA HIS A 76 -17.78 -24.96 3.36
C HIS A 76 -16.74 -25.21 4.47
N GLU A 77 -17.09 -26.02 5.47
CA GLU A 77 -16.20 -26.31 6.60
C GLU A 77 -15.01 -27.17 6.20
N ASN A 78 -15.19 -28.12 5.26
CA ASN A 78 -14.09 -28.93 4.76
C ASN A 78 -13.07 -28.12 3.97
N VAL A 79 -13.51 -27.14 3.13
CA VAL A 79 -12.61 -26.24 2.40
C VAL A 79 -11.79 -25.40 3.36
N TYR A 80 -12.43 -24.83 4.40
CA TYR A 80 -11.75 -24.03 5.41
C TYR A 80 -10.75 -24.86 6.22
N GLY A 81 -11.17 -26.03 6.71
CA GLY A 81 -10.34 -26.94 7.50
C GLY A 81 -9.06 -27.38 6.77
N ASN A 82 -9.21 -27.82 5.51
CA ASN A 82 -8.08 -28.23 4.68
C ASN A 82 -7.13 -27.07 4.37
N ALA A 83 -7.66 -25.89 3.99
CA ALA A 83 -6.86 -24.70 3.70
C ALA A 83 -6.09 -24.24 4.94
N GLN A 84 -6.74 -24.19 6.11
CA GLN A 84 -6.11 -23.77 7.37
C GLN A 84 -5.03 -24.75 7.83
N PHE A 85 -5.26 -26.06 7.66
CA PHE A 85 -4.28 -27.09 7.98
C PHE A 85 -3.05 -26.98 7.07
N LEU A 86 -3.24 -26.82 5.76
CA LEU A 86 -2.12 -26.63 4.83
C LEU A 86 -1.32 -25.38 5.18
N LEU A 87 -2.02 -24.26 5.46
CA LEU A 87 -1.40 -23.00 5.83
C LEU A 87 -0.63 -23.14 7.16
N LEU A 88 -1.15 -23.90 8.13
CA LEU A 88 -0.45 -24.20 9.38
C LEU A 88 0.86 -24.96 9.14
N CYS A 89 0.80 -26.04 8.34
CA CYS A 89 1.98 -26.86 8.03
C CYS A 89 3.05 -26.07 7.28
N SER A 90 2.67 -25.31 6.24
CA SER A 90 3.60 -24.50 5.47
C SER A 90 4.18 -23.36 6.30
N THR A 91 3.36 -22.69 7.12
CA THR A 91 3.82 -21.64 8.03
C THR A 91 4.80 -22.19 9.06
N ALA A 92 4.51 -23.34 9.66
CA ALA A 92 5.42 -23.99 10.60
C ALA A 92 6.77 -24.33 9.95
N LEU A 93 6.76 -24.86 8.71
CA LEU A 93 7.97 -25.15 7.95
C LEU A 93 8.78 -23.89 7.65
N PHE A 94 8.15 -22.85 7.10
CA PHE A 94 8.85 -21.61 6.75
C PHE A 94 9.39 -20.90 7.99
N THR A 95 8.63 -20.87 9.08
CA THR A 95 9.05 -20.29 10.35
C THR A 95 10.23 -21.07 10.95
N LEU A 96 10.17 -22.40 10.94
CA LEU A 96 11.28 -23.25 11.40
C LEU A 96 12.56 -22.97 10.58
N LEU A 97 12.45 -22.88 9.25
CA LEU A 97 13.59 -22.54 8.39
C LEU A 97 14.15 -21.16 8.74
N LEU A 98 13.31 -20.12 8.87
CA LEU A 98 13.79 -18.80 9.27
C LEU A 98 14.45 -18.78 10.65
N LEU A 99 13.93 -19.55 11.61
CA LEU A 99 14.53 -19.65 12.96
C LEU A 99 15.87 -20.38 12.94
N LEU A 100 15.98 -21.51 12.21
CA LEU A 100 17.20 -22.27 12.06
C LEU A 100 18.31 -21.46 11.37
N PHE A 101 17.96 -20.71 10.34
CA PHE A 101 18.88 -19.89 9.58
C PHE A 101 18.95 -18.43 10.04
N SER A 102 18.36 -18.09 11.20
CA SER A 102 18.33 -16.71 11.70
C SER A 102 19.71 -16.08 11.86
N SER A 103 20.68 -16.79 12.42
CA SER A 103 22.05 -16.29 12.61
C SER A 103 22.80 -16.07 11.29
N PRO A 104 22.91 -17.04 10.36
CA PRO A 104 23.60 -16.80 9.09
C PRO A 104 22.91 -15.76 8.22
N LEU A 105 21.56 -15.72 8.19
CA LEU A 105 20.83 -14.69 7.48
C LEU A 105 21.05 -13.29 8.08
N SER A 106 21.03 -13.18 9.41
CA SER A 106 21.30 -11.92 10.10
C SER A 106 22.71 -11.40 9.78
N GLN A 107 23.72 -12.28 9.74
CA GLN A 107 25.06 -11.92 9.32
C GLN A 107 25.11 -11.44 7.86
N ALA A 108 24.48 -12.17 6.95
CA ALA A 108 24.42 -11.81 5.53
C ALA A 108 23.72 -10.47 5.28
N MET A 109 22.72 -10.14 6.10
CA MET A 109 22.01 -8.86 6.05
C MET A 109 22.72 -7.72 6.77
N GLY A 110 23.87 -7.98 7.44
CA GLY A 110 24.63 -6.98 8.19
C GLY A 110 24.11 -6.72 9.61
N TYR A 111 23.26 -7.61 10.15
CA TYR A 111 22.69 -7.54 11.50
C TYR A 111 23.25 -8.66 12.43
N ALA A 112 24.54 -8.96 12.32
CA ALA A 112 25.18 -10.02 13.10
C ALA A 112 25.01 -9.87 14.62
N LYS A 113 24.86 -8.63 15.12
CA LYS A 113 24.64 -8.32 16.54
C LYS A 113 23.18 -8.49 16.99
N HIS A 114 22.22 -8.54 16.05
CA HIS A 114 20.78 -8.54 16.30
C HIS A 114 20.05 -9.68 15.57
N PRO A 115 20.43 -10.97 15.80
CA PRO A 115 19.75 -12.12 15.18
C PRO A 115 18.30 -12.27 15.67
N GLU A 116 17.97 -11.64 16.81
CA GLU A 116 16.60 -11.59 17.36
C GLU A 116 15.62 -10.91 16.43
N TYR A 117 16.01 -9.94 15.60
CA TYR A 117 15.11 -9.29 14.64
C TYR A 117 14.49 -10.31 13.69
N LEU A 118 15.30 -11.19 13.08
CA LEU A 118 14.79 -12.24 12.20
C LEU A 118 13.88 -13.22 12.94
N ARG A 119 14.22 -13.55 14.20
CA ARG A 119 13.40 -14.45 15.02
C ARG A 119 12.03 -13.83 15.32
N TRP A 120 11.97 -12.54 15.67
CA TRP A 120 10.69 -11.84 15.88
C TRP A 120 9.90 -11.75 14.60
N PHE A 121 10.54 -11.42 13.46
CA PHE A 121 9.85 -11.39 12.17
C PHE A 121 9.36 -12.78 11.72
N ALA A 122 10.08 -13.84 12.02
CA ALA A 122 9.61 -15.21 11.76
C ALA A 122 8.29 -15.49 12.49
N TRP A 123 8.18 -15.09 13.76
CA TRP A 123 6.94 -15.21 14.53
C TRP A 123 5.84 -14.25 14.10
N ILE A 124 6.17 -13.00 13.77
CA ILE A 124 5.21 -12.02 13.22
C ILE A 124 4.57 -12.58 11.95
N LEU A 125 5.39 -13.04 10.99
CA LEU A 125 4.93 -13.64 9.75
C LEU A 125 4.07 -14.88 9.99
N ALA A 126 4.45 -15.71 10.96
CA ALA A 126 3.66 -16.88 11.35
C ALA A 126 2.27 -16.47 11.86
N PHE A 127 2.21 -15.57 12.83
CA PHE A 127 0.94 -15.14 13.43
C PHE A 127 0.06 -14.44 12.41
N ASP A 128 0.61 -13.52 11.62
CA ASP A 128 -0.15 -12.80 10.59
C ASP A 128 -0.68 -13.75 9.51
N THR A 129 0.12 -14.72 9.06
CA THR A 129 -0.31 -15.73 8.10
C THR A 129 -1.46 -16.59 8.66
N LEU A 130 -1.33 -17.06 9.88
CA LEU A 130 -2.33 -17.89 10.54
C LEU A 130 -3.64 -17.15 10.82
N THR A 131 -3.64 -15.81 10.85
CA THR A 131 -4.86 -14.99 10.96
C THR A 131 -5.56 -14.75 9.63
N THR A 132 -4.90 -14.97 8.49
CA THR A 132 -5.44 -14.67 7.15
C THR A 132 -6.75 -15.37 6.86
N LEU A 133 -6.80 -16.71 7.00
CA LEU A 133 -8.01 -17.48 6.75
C LEU A 133 -9.11 -17.29 7.81
N PRO A 134 -8.82 -17.17 9.11
CA PRO A 134 -9.81 -16.76 10.11
C PRO A 134 -10.48 -15.43 9.78
N PHE A 135 -9.73 -14.42 9.33
CA PHE A 135 -10.32 -13.17 8.83
C PHE A 135 -11.14 -13.37 7.56
N ALA A 136 -10.69 -14.20 6.62
CA ALA A 136 -11.45 -14.56 5.43
C ALA A 136 -12.78 -15.28 5.79
N ARG A 137 -12.75 -16.19 6.78
CA ARG A 137 -13.94 -16.88 7.31
C ARG A 137 -14.94 -15.90 7.93
N LEU A 138 -14.48 -14.92 8.71
CA LEU A 138 -15.35 -13.87 9.26
C LEU A 138 -16.04 -13.07 8.16
N ARG A 139 -15.34 -12.77 7.04
CA ARG A 139 -15.93 -12.10 5.88
C ARG A 139 -16.94 -12.98 5.16
N GLN A 140 -16.62 -14.25 4.96
CA GLN A 140 -17.54 -15.24 4.35
C GLN A 140 -18.80 -15.41 5.20
N GLN A 141 -18.69 -15.37 6.53
CA GLN A 141 -19.81 -15.44 7.48
C GLN A 141 -20.56 -14.10 7.67
N ASN A 142 -20.18 -13.03 6.96
CA ASN A 142 -20.75 -11.68 7.11
C ASN A 142 -20.63 -11.10 8.54
N ARG A 143 -19.60 -11.49 9.31
CA ARG A 143 -19.34 -11.01 10.67
C ARG A 143 -18.44 -9.78 10.67
N ALA A 144 -18.89 -8.70 9.98
CA ALA A 144 -18.10 -7.50 9.77
C ALA A 144 -17.65 -6.81 11.07
N LEU A 145 -18.53 -6.72 12.07
CA LEU A 145 -18.20 -6.09 13.34
C LEU A 145 -17.07 -6.83 14.08
N ARG A 146 -17.13 -8.17 14.14
CA ARG A 146 -16.07 -8.97 14.77
C ARG A 146 -14.74 -8.83 14.04
N PHE A 147 -14.76 -8.83 12.70
CA PHE A 147 -13.58 -8.56 11.88
C PHE A 147 -12.96 -7.19 12.25
N ALA A 148 -13.80 -6.13 12.30
CA ALA A 148 -13.33 -4.79 12.62
C ALA A 148 -12.78 -4.69 14.05
N LEU A 149 -13.47 -5.25 15.03
CA LEU A 149 -13.05 -5.22 16.44
C LEU A 149 -11.71 -5.91 16.66
N VAL A 150 -11.50 -7.10 16.07
CA VAL A 150 -10.22 -7.82 16.20
C VAL A 150 -9.08 -7.03 15.54
N LYS A 151 -9.32 -6.49 14.32
CA LYS A 151 -8.32 -5.66 13.66
C LYS A 151 -7.97 -4.41 14.45
N LEU A 152 -8.96 -3.68 14.94
CA LEU A 152 -8.76 -2.47 15.72
C LEU A 152 -8.10 -2.77 17.09
N ALA A 153 -8.43 -3.89 17.74
CA ALA A 153 -7.76 -4.34 18.95
C ALA A 153 -6.26 -4.58 18.71
N GLY A 154 -5.89 -5.30 17.63
CA GLY A 154 -4.48 -5.47 17.28
C GLY A 154 -3.77 -4.13 17.08
N ILE A 155 -4.36 -3.23 16.30
CA ILE A 155 -3.79 -1.90 16.05
C ILE A 155 -3.65 -1.11 17.35
N ALA A 156 -4.65 -1.13 18.22
CA ALA A 156 -4.60 -0.46 19.52
C ALA A 156 -3.48 -1.00 20.41
N VAL A 157 -3.28 -2.33 20.44
CA VAL A 157 -2.16 -2.96 21.15
C VAL A 157 -0.82 -2.52 20.55
N ASN A 158 -0.67 -2.53 19.23
CA ASN A 158 0.57 -2.09 18.57
C ASN A 158 0.91 -0.64 18.91
N ILE A 159 -0.06 0.27 18.73
CA ILE A 159 0.12 1.69 19.03
C ILE A 159 0.37 1.90 20.54
N GLY A 160 -0.41 1.27 21.40
CA GLY A 160 -0.26 1.38 22.84
C GLY A 160 1.11 0.95 23.33
N LEU A 161 1.61 -0.21 22.88
CA LEU A 161 2.94 -0.69 23.22
C LEU A 161 4.05 0.17 22.60
N THR A 162 3.88 0.64 21.38
CA THR A 162 4.84 1.55 20.73
C THR A 162 4.97 2.85 21.51
N LEU A 163 3.84 3.46 21.93
CA LEU A 163 3.83 4.66 22.76
C LEU A 163 4.42 4.37 24.14
N TRP A 164 4.11 3.22 24.73
CA TRP A 164 4.68 2.81 26.01
C TRP A 164 6.20 2.71 25.92
N PHE A 165 6.74 1.99 24.94
CA PHE A 165 8.18 1.77 24.82
C PHE A 165 8.96 3.00 24.38
N LEU A 166 8.44 3.79 23.45
CA LEU A 166 9.21 4.88 22.83
C LEU A 166 8.97 6.24 23.45
N TRP A 167 7.89 6.42 24.20
CA TRP A 167 7.56 7.70 24.83
C TRP A 167 7.50 7.64 26.35
N TYR A 168 6.75 6.70 26.91
CA TYR A 168 6.56 6.60 28.35
C TYR A 168 7.79 6.02 29.07
N LEU A 169 8.32 4.87 28.65
CA LEU A 169 9.44 4.19 29.30
C LEU A 169 10.71 5.07 29.39
N PRO A 170 11.13 5.78 28.33
CA PRO A 170 12.26 6.69 28.41
C PRO A 170 12.05 7.86 29.38
N SER A 171 10.80 8.34 29.53
CA SER A 171 10.48 9.43 30.45
C SER A 171 10.56 9.05 31.91
N VAL A 172 10.39 7.75 32.23
CA VAL A 172 10.38 7.23 33.60
C VAL A 172 11.69 6.56 33.98
N GLN A 173 12.35 5.89 33.05
CA GLN A 173 13.59 5.14 33.26
C GLN A 173 14.56 5.37 32.10
N ALA A 174 15.27 6.48 32.12
CA ALA A 174 16.24 6.82 31.07
C ALA A 174 17.35 5.76 30.90
N ALA A 175 17.71 5.02 31.97
CA ALA A 175 18.70 3.95 31.95
C ALA A 175 18.18 2.60 31.41
N ALA A 176 16.86 2.43 31.22
CA ALA A 176 16.26 1.18 30.75
C ALA A 176 16.05 1.15 29.21
N VAL A 177 16.31 2.27 28.53
CA VAL A 177 16.22 2.34 27.07
C VAL A 177 17.50 1.75 26.52
N SER A 178 17.40 0.59 25.88
CA SER A 178 18.50 0.07 25.07
C SER A 178 18.77 1.03 23.92
N ASP A 179 20.04 1.16 23.49
CA ASP A 179 20.44 1.96 22.31
C ASP A 179 19.79 1.51 21.00
N ASP A 180 18.89 0.51 21.06
CA ASP A 180 18.23 -0.15 19.96
C ASP A 180 16.70 0.08 19.97
N GLY A 181 16.30 1.25 19.51
CA GLY A 181 14.89 1.62 19.42
C GLY A 181 14.05 0.76 18.44
N ALA A 182 14.68 0.18 17.42
CA ALA A 182 14.00 -0.68 16.43
C ALA A 182 13.42 -1.94 17.07
N SER A 183 14.12 -2.54 18.06
CA SER A 183 13.66 -3.69 18.84
C SER A 183 12.28 -3.51 19.42
N TYR A 184 11.98 -2.34 19.98
CA TYR A 184 10.69 -2.06 20.60
C TYR A 184 9.54 -2.01 19.59
N VAL A 185 9.80 -1.51 18.37
CA VAL A 185 8.82 -1.52 17.28
C VAL A 185 8.47 -2.95 16.88
N PHE A 186 9.50 -3.80 16.76
CA PHE A 186 9.31 -5.21 16.38
C PHE A 186 8.59 -5.99 17.48
N LEU A 187 8.93 -5.78 18.75
CA LEU A 187 8.25 -6.38 19.88
C LEU A 187 6.78 -5.95 19.97
N ALA A 188 6.49 -4.67 19.80
CA ALA A 188 5.10 -4.16 19.80
C ALA A 188 4.27 -4.83 18.70
N ASN A 189 4.86 -5.00 17.50
CA ASN A 189 4.21 -5.69 16.40
C ASN A 189 4.02 -7.19 16.70
N LEU A 190 5.05 -7.88 17.22
CA LEU A 190 4.97 -9.29 17.59
C LEU A 190 3.83 -9.56 18.58
N VAL A 191 3.74 -8.75 19.64
CA VAL A 191 2.66 -8.87 20.64
C VAL A 191 1.30 -8.60 20.01
N SER A 192 1.20 -7.57 19.15
CA SER A 192 -0.03 -7.24 18.42
C SER A 192 -0.50 -8.40 17.55
N SER A 193 0.39 -8.99 16.74
CA SER A 193 0.07 -10.13 15.89
C SER A 193 -0.33 -11.36 16.71
N GLY A 194 0.34 -11.60 17.84
CA GLY A 194 -0.04 -12.64 18.80
C GLY A 194 -1.42 -12.43 19.39
N VAL A 195 -1.75 -11.21 19.81
CA VAL A 195 -3.09 -10.86 20.33
C VAL A 195 -4.17 -11.07 19.27
N MET A 196 -3.92 -10.65 18.01
CA MET A 196 -4.88 -10.90 16.92
C MET A 196 -5.12 -12.39 16.70
N LEU A 197 -4.07 -13.22 16.72
CA LEU A 197 -4.20 -14.66 16.60
C LEU A 197 -5.02 -15.25 17.75
N LEU A 198 -4.74 -14.85 19.00
CA LEU A 198 -5.50 -15.30 20.18
C LEU A 198 -6.98 -14.95 20.09
N LEU A 199 -7.33 -13.72 19.69
CA LEU A 199 -8.71 -13.28 19.49
C LEU A 199 -9.44 -14.04 18.38
N LEU A 200 -8.69 -14.60 17.43
CA LEU A 200 -9.22 -15.40 16.32
C LEU A 200 -9.24 -16.91 16.59
N LEU A 201 -8.66 -17.42 17.69
CA LEU A 201 -8.71 -18.84 18.06
C LEU A 201 -10.14 -19.45 18.07
N PRO A 202 -11.20 -18.72 18.44
CA PRO A 202 -12.56 -19.26 18.31
C PRO A 202 -12.98 -19.63 16.89
N GLN A 203 -12.32 -19.07 15.86
CA GLN A 203 -12.54 -19.47 14.46
C GLN A 203 -11.91 -20.83 14.12
N TRP A 204 -11.02 -21.33 14.96
CA TRP A 204 -10.39 -22.64 14.83
C TRP A 204 -11.21 -23.77 15.49
N LYS A 205 -12.21 -23.42 16.32
CA LYS A 205 -13.11 -24.42 16.94
C LYS A 205 -13.95 -25.12 15.87
N GLY A 206 -14.02 -26.45 15.97
CA GLY A 206 -14.78 -27.29 15.05
C GLY A 206 -14.06 -27.59 13.74
N LEU A 207 -12.78 -27.20 13.59
CA LEU A 207 -11.95 -27.67 12.49
C LEU A 207 -11.83 -29.20 12.59
N ARG A 208 -12.52 -29.90 11.73
CA ARG A 208 -12.31 -31.36 11.47
C ARG A 208 -11.76 -31.43 10.06
N PRO A 209 -10.43 -31.38 9.87
CA PRO A 209 -9.86 -31.57 8.54
C PRO A 209 -10.12 -33.04 8.14
N GLU A 210 -11.18 -33.23 7.37
CA GLU A 210 -11.24 -34.42 6.52
C GLU A 210 -10.19 -34.16 5.43
N PHE A 211 -9.03 -34.74 5.61
CA PHE A 211 -7.88 -34.50 4.74
C PHE A 211 -8.20 -34.90 3.30
N ASP A 212 -8.44 -33.94 2.43
CA ASP A 212 -8.75 -34.13 1.01
C ASP A 212 -7.59 -33.64 0.16
N TRP A 213 -6.69 -34.55 -0.17
CA TRP A 213 -5.51 -34.21 -1.00
C TRP A 213 -5.87 -33.69 -2.40
N ALA A 214 -6.95 -34.19 -2.97
CA ALA A 214 -7.42 -33.75 -4.29
C ALA A 214 -7.88 -32.27 -4.23
N LEU A 215 -8.60 -31.89 -3.18
CA LEU A 215 -9.01 -30.51 -2.93
C LEU A 215 -7.79 -29.62 -2.70
N LEU A 216 -6.85 -30.03 -1.83
CA LEU A 216 -5.64 -29.25 -1.52
C LEU A 216 -4.80 -29.00 -2.77
N ARG A 217 -4.61 -30.03 -3.60
CA ARG A 217 -3.89 -29.88 -4.87
C ARG A 217 -4.57 -28.89 -5.81
N GLN A 218 -5.90 -28.95 -5.93
CA GLN A 218 -6.66 -27.98 -6.74
C GLN A 218 -6.51 -26.55 -6.22
N MET A 219 -6.59 -26.36 -4.90
CA MET A 219 -6.39 -25.04 -4.26
C MET A 219 -4.98 -24.50 -4.49
N LEU A 220 -3.95 -25.34 -4.36
CA LEU A 220 -2.55 -24.94 -4.63
C LEU A 220 -2.33 -24.57 -6.10
N LEU A 221 -2.82 -25.40 -7.04
CA LEU A 221 -2.70 -25.09 -8.48
C LEU A 221 -3.40 -23.78 -8.85
N TYR A 222 -4.50 -23.46 -8.19
CA TYR A 222 -5.19 -22.19 -8.36
C TYR A 222 -4.43 -21.02 -7.69
N ALA A 223 -3.84 -21.25 -6.52
CA ALA A 223 -3.15 -20.21 -5.74
C ALA A 223 -1.78 -19.83 -6.31
N MET A 224 -1.02 -20.77 -6.91
CA MET A 224 0.33 -20.52 -7.41
C MET A 224 0.45 -19.38 -8.44
N PRO A 225 -0.39 -19.29 -9.49
CA PRO A 225 -0.36 -18.14 -10.39
C PRO A 225 -0.68 -16.82 -9.70
N LEU A 226 -1.57 -16.84 -8.69
CA LEU A 226 -1.91 -15.65 -7.90
C LEU A 226 -0.76 -15.21 -7.01
N MET A 227 0.01 -16.16 -6.46
CA MET A 227 1.24 -15.87 -5.72
C MET A 227 2.26 -15.14 -6.59
N VAL A 228 2.51 -15.64 -7.82
CA VAL A 228 3.45 -14.99 -8.75
C VAL A 228 3.00 -13.57 -9.10
N ALA A 229 1.72 -13.37 -9.39
CA ALA A 229 1.16 -12.04 -9.67
C ALA A 229 1.25 -11.11 -8.45
N GLY A 230 0.98 -11.65 -7.25
CA GLY A 230 1.12 -10.91 -5.99
C GLY A 230 2.56 -10.53 -5.71
N PHE A 231 3.51 -11.43 -5.95
CA PHE A 231 4.94 -11.17 -5.78
C PHE A 231 5.42 -10.08 -6.74
N ALA A 232 5.02 -10.13 -8.02
CA ALA A 232 5.29 -9.06 -8.98
C ALA A 232 4.70 -7.71 -8.53
N GLY A 233 3.51 -7.72 -7.94
CA GLY A 233 2.89 -6.52 -7.34
C GLY A 233 3.73 -5.94 -6.20
N MET A 234 4.27 -6.80 -5.30
CA MET A 234 5.13 -6.35 -4.20
C MET A 234 6.48 -5.82 -4.71
N ILE A 235 7.03 -6.38 -5.79
CA ILE A 235 8.21 -5.81 -6.45
C ILE A 235 7.93 -4.38 -6.87
N ASN A 236 6.81 -4.11 -7.54
CA ASN A 236 6.46 -2.77 -8.00
C ASN A 236 6.26 -1.76 -6.86
N GLU A 237 5.83 -2.23 -5.68
CA GLU A 237 5.48 -1.35 -4.56
C GLU A 237 6.61 -1.17 -3.54
N THR A 238 7.49 -2.17 -3.39
CA THR A 238 8.37 -2.24 -2.20
C THR A 238 9.82 -2.60 -2.50
N LEU A 239 10.14 -3.03 -3.74
CA LEU A 239 11.50 -3.50 -4.08
C LEU A 239 12.55 -2.40 -3.84
N ASP A 240 12.21 -1.15 -4.16
CA ASP A 240 13.06 0.01 -3.94
C ASP A 240 13.63 0.04 -2.51
N ARG A 241 12.79 -0.19 -1.50
CA ARG A 241 13.19 -0.22 -0.08
C ARG A 241 13.96 -1.48 0.30
N ALA A 242 13.67 -2.60 -0.35
CA ALA A 242 14.36 -3.86 -0.06
C ALA A 242 15.78 -3.91 -0.63
N VAL A 243 16.05 -3.22 -1.74
CA VAL A 243 17.33 -3.30 -2.46
C VAL A 243 18.20 -2.06 -2.31
N LEU A 244 17.66 -0.92 -1.88
CA LEU A 244 18.36 0.37 -1.80
C LEU A 244 19.71 0.23 -1.08
N LYS A 245 19.72 -0.42 0.08
CA LYS A 245 20.92 -0.64 0.90
C LYS A 245 22.04 -1.36 0.14
N TYR A 246 21.71 -2.30 -0.72
CA TYR A 246 22.68 -3.13 -1.43
C TYR A 246 23.16 -2.50 -2.74
N LEU A 247 22.43 -1.52 -3.26
CA LEU A 247 22.74 -0.87 -4.52
C LEU A 247 23.52 0.44 -4.33
N LEU A 248 23.55 0.96 -3.13
CA LEU A 248 24.30 2.17 -2.82
C LEU A 248 25.82 1.90 -2.78
N PRO A 249 26.65 2.91 -3.14
CA PRO A 249 28.09 2.78 -3.11
C PRO A 249 28.62 2.39 -1.72
N ALA A 250 29.69 1.60 -1.68
CA ALA A 250 30.33 1.23 -0.43
C ALA A 250 30.83 2.48 0.33
N GLY A 251 30.49 2.56 1.63
CA GLY A 251 30.84 3.69 2.48
C GLY A 251 29.77 4.78 2.58
N SER A 252 28.66 4.67 1.84
CA SER A 252 27.47 5.54 2.06
C SER A 252 26.71 5.14 3.32
N ASP A 253 25.98 6.07 3.92
CA ASP A 253 25.00 5.76 4.98
C ASP A 253 23.72 5.17 4.37
N ALA A 254 23.83 3.92 3.89
CA ALA A 254 22.77 3.27 3.15
C ALA A 254 21.46 3.11 3.95
N LEU A 255 21.56 2.86 5.27
CA LEU A 255 20.40 2.77 6.15
C LEU A 255 19.79 4.14 6.42
N GLY A 256 20.61 5.19 6.59
CA GLY A 256 20.13 6.55 6.72
C GLY A 256 19.42 7.04 5.46
N GLU A 257 19.97 6.76 4.27
CA GLU A 257 19.30 7.07 3.00
C GLU A 257 17.96 6.33 2.87
N LEU A 258 17.90 5.05 3.24
CA LEU A 258 16.66 4.28 3.25
C LEU A 258 15.62 4.85 4.23
N GLY A 259 16.06 5.28 5.40
CA GLY A 259 15.19 5.91 6.41
C GLY A 259 14.63 7.24 5.91
N ILE A 260 15.47 8.12 5.36
CA ILE A 260 15.06 9.39 4.76
C ILE A 260 14.04 9.17 3.64
N TYR A 261 14.34 8.26 2.70
CA TYR A 261 13.44 7.91 1.62
C TYR A 261 12.09 7.40 2.13
N SER A 262 12.14 6.47 3.09
CA SER A 262 10.93 5.84 3.66
C SER A 262 10.06 6.85 4.42
N ALA A 263 10.65 7.82 5.13
CA ALA A 263 9.92 8.89 5.80
C ALA A 263 9.27 9.84 4.78
N CYS A 264 10.01 10.28 3.77
CA CYS A 264 9.49 11.15 2.72
C CYS A 264 8.43 10.47 1.86
N TYR A 265 8.54 9.15 1.63
CA TYR A 265 7.50 8.36 0.96
C TYR A 265 6.15 8.45 1.68
N LYS A 266 6.16 8.52 3.02
CA LYS A 266 4.92 8.68 3.81
C LYS A 266 4.21 10.00 3.54
N LEU A 267 4.90 11.07 3.13
CA LEU A 267 4.24 12.33 2.80
C LEU A 267 3.36 12.23 1.52
N SER A 268 3.60 11.24 0.68
CA SER A 268 2.75 10.97 -0.49
C SER A 268 1.47 10.15 -0.16
N ILE A 269 1.23 9.82 1.13
CA ILE A 269 0.12 8.94 1.53
C ILE A 269 -1.26 9.51 1.16
N LEU A 270 -1.43 10.81 1.12
CA LEU A 270 -2.70 11.41 0.74
C LEU A 270 -3.12 10.98 -0.67
N MET A 271 -2.16 10.92 -1.60
CA MET A 271 -2.39 10.41 -2.95
C MET A 271 -2.73 8.91 -2.92
N THR A 272 -1.97 8.13 -2.15
CA THR A 272 -2.21 6.68 -2.04
C THR A 272 -3.58 6.36 -1.43
N LEU A 273 -3.99 7.09 -0.39
CA LEU A 273 -5.31 6.95 0.24
C LEU A 273 -6.43 7.31 -0.73
N PHE A 274 -6.28 8.41 -1.48
CA PHE A 274 -7.22 8.80 -2.52
C PHE A 274 -7.37 7.70 -3.57
N VAL A 275 -6.26 7.21 -4.11
CA VAL A 275 -6.25 6.13 -5.11
C VAL A 275 -6.95 4.87 -4.59
N GLN A 276 -6.65 4.45 -3.36
CA GLN A 276 -7.25 3.26 -2.77
C GLN A 276 -8.75 3.44 -2.49
N THR A 277 -9.15 4.59 -1.92
CA THR A 277 -10.55 4.89 -1.63
C THR A 277 -11.36 4.93 -2.93
N PHE A 278 -10.81 5.59 -3.95
CA PHE A 278 -11.43 5.64 -5.27
C PHE A 278 -11.60 4.23 -5.85
N ARG A 279 -10.56 3.39 -5.80
CA ARG A 279 -10.61 2.01 -6.30
C ARG A 279 -11.73 1.20 -5.66
N TYR A 280 -11.88 1.27 -4.34
CA TYR A 280 -12.95 0.55 -3.63
C TYR A 280 -14.36 0.99 -4.03
N ALA A 281 -14.55 2.28 -4.32
CA ALA A 281 -15.83 2.82 -4.77
C ALA A 281 -16.08 2.58 -6.26
N ALA A 282 -15.04 2.73 -7.09
CA ALA A 282 -15.15 2.69 -8.55
C ALA A 282 -15.33 1.27 -9.11
N GLU A 283 -14.68 0.25 -8.53
CA GLU A 283 -14.77 -1.12 -9.06
C GLU A 283 -16.22 -1.64 -9.13
N PRO A 284 -17.01 -1.66 -8.04
CA PRO A 284 -18.41 -2.11 -8.13
C PRO A 284 -19.26 -1.24 -9.08
N PHE A 285 -18.98 0.06 -9.11
CA PHE A 285 -19.68 0.99 -9.99
C PHE A 285 -19.44 0.65 -11.47
N TYR A 286 -18.20 0.41 -11.90
CA TYR A 286 -17.87 0.04 -13.28
C TYR A 286 -18.60 -1.25 -13.70
N PHE A 287 -18.60 -2.27 -12.87
CA PHE A 287 -19.33 -3.51 -13.14
C PHE A 287 -20.84 -3.29 -13.27
N SER A 288 -21.43 -2.39 -12.48
CA SER A 288 -22.87 -2.08 -12.54
C SER A 288 -23.28 -1.30 -13.78
N GLN A 289 -22.33 -0.58 -14.41
CA GLN A 289 -22.60 0.28 -15.57
C GLN A 289 -22.15 -0.36 -16.90
N GLN A 290 -21.47 -1.51 -16.91
CA GLN A 290 -20.82 -2.09 -18.10
C GLN A 290 -21.76 -2.34 -19.29
N HIS A 291 -23.04 -2.62 -19.05
CA HIS A 291 -24.03 -2.95 -20.09
C HIS A 291 -24.90 -1.76 -20.51
N LYS A 292 -24.66 -0.56 -19.93
CA LYS A 292 -25.44 0.63 -20.30
C LYS A 292 -24.88 1.29 -21.53
N GLU A 293 -25.78 1.83 -22.35
CA GLU A 293 -25.41 2.72 -23.44
C GLU A 293 -24.57 3.88 -22.90
N ASN A 294 -23.50 4.26 -23.60
CA ASN A 294 -22.56 5.32 -23.21
C ASN A 294 -21.70 5.04 -21.97
N SER A 295 -21.57 3.78 -21.53
CA SER A 295 -20.67 3.42 -20.41
C SER A 295 -19.21 3.88 -20.64
N GLY A 296 -18.70 3.79 -21.88
CA GLY A 296 -17.36 4.26 -22.23
C GLY A 296 -17.15 5.75 -22.00
N GLU A 297 -18.12 6.60 -22.40
CA GLU A 297 -18.05 8.06 -22.15
C GLU A 297 -18.09 8.37 -20.66
N LEU A 298 -18.91 7.63 -19.91
CA LEU A 298 -18.97 7.77 -18.45
C LEU A 298 -17.64 7.43 -17.81
N PHE A 299 -16.99 6.34 -18.23
CA PHE A 299 -15.67 5.92 -17.71
C PHE A 299 -14.59 6.94 -18.06
N ALA A 300 -14.59 7.47 -19.28
CA ALA A 300 -13.68 8.56 -19.68
C ALA A 300 -13.87 9.83 -18.86
N ARG A 301 -15.11 10.17 -18.52
CA ARG A 301 -15.44 11.33 -17.67
C ARG A 301 -14.96 11.12 -16.24
N ILE A 302 -15.16 9.93 -15.67
CA ILE A 302 -14.67 9.57 -14.34
C ILE A 302 -13.15 9.71 -14.28
N MET A 303 -12.44 9.26 -15.31
CA MET A 303 -10.99 9.42 -15.41
C MET A 303 -10.57 10.90 -15.35
N ASN A 304 -11.26 11.79 -16.07
CA ASN A 304 -10.94 13.22 -16.05
C ASN A 304 -11.07 13.81 -14.63
N TYR A 305 -12.15 13.49 -13.91
CA TYR A 305 -12.32 13.94 -12.52
C TYR A 305 -11.33 13.30 -11.55
N PHE A 306 -10.97 12.04 -11.78
CA PHE A 306 -9.95 11.36 -11.00
C PHE A 306 -8.61 12.08 -11.12
N VAL A 307 -8.16 12.36 -12.34
CA VAL A 307 -6.89 13.08 -12.59
C VAL A 307 -6.95 14.49 -12.05
N LEU A 308 -8.08 15.21 -12.22
CA LEU A 308 -8.28 16.54 -11.64
C LEU A 308 -8.10 16.53 -10.13
N THR A 309 -8.76 15.60 -9.43
CA THR A 309 -8.65 15.47 -7.97
C THR A 309 -7.22 15.11 -7.55
N GLY A 310 -6.56 14.20 -8.28
CA GLY A 310 -5.15 13.87 -8.04
C GLY A 310 -4.23 15.09 -8.21
N CYS A 311 -4.44 15.92 -9.23
CA CYS A 311 -3.69 17.17 -9.40
C CYS A 311 -3.96 18.19 -8.28
N VAL A 312 -5.19 18.27 -7.78
CA VAL A 312 -5.52 19.11 -6.60
C VAL A 312 -4.77 18.61 -5.36
N ILE A 313 -4.73 17.29 -5.13
CA ILE A 313 -3.95 16.71 -4.03
C ILE A 313 -2.46 16.99 -4.20
N PHE A 314 -1.92 16.85 -5.42
CA PHE A 314 -0.53 17.20 -5.72
C PHE A 314 -0.22 18.66 -5.36
N LEU A 315 -1.02 19.61 -5.86
CA LEU A 315 -0.85 21.02 -5.55
C LEU A 315 -1.01 21.29 -4.04
N GLY A 316 -1.98 20.64 -3.39
CA GLY A 316 -2.17 20.76 -1.94
C GLY A 316 -0.95 20.32 -1.14
N VAL A 317 -0.37 19.18 -1.48
CA VAL A 317 0.85 18.71 -0.79
C VAL A 317 2.04 19.62 -1.10
N MET A 318 2.24 20.00 -2.35
CA MET A 318 3.40 20.80 -2.74
C MET A 318 3.35 22.23 -2.18
N PHE A 319 2.20 22.89 -2.23
CA PHE A 319 2.07 24.26 -1.75
C PHE A 319 2.11 24.38 -0.22
N TYR A 320 1.69 23.34 0.49
CA TYR A 320 1.73 23.29 1.95
C TYR A 320 2.83 22.35 2.48
N LEU A 321 3.86 22.08 1.65
CA LEU A 321 4.96 21.21 2.05
C LEU A 321 5.68 21.76 3.30
N ASP A 322 5.75 23.07 3.46
CA ASP A 322 6.29 23.75 4.64
C ASP A 322 5.57 23.37 5.95
N ILE A 323 4.26 23.05 5.85
CA ILE A 323 3.48 22.54 6.99
C ILE A 323 3.59 21.02 7.08
N ILE A 324 3.46 20.35 5.94
CA ILE A 324 3.43 18.89 5.87
C ILE A 324 4.78 18.28 6.32
N ARG A 325 5.90 18.94 6.07
CA ARG A 325 7.23 18.50 6.54
C ARG A 325 7.33 18.33 8.05
N PHE A 326 6.55 19.11 8.83
CA PHE A 326 6.50 18.93 10.29
C PHE A 326 5.91 17.59 10.73
N PHE A 327 5.31 16.85 9.80
CA PHE A 327 4.86 15.48 10.08
C PHE A 327 6.03 14.51 10.27
N ILE A 328 7.21 14.79 9.69
CA ILE A 328 8.43 14.02 9.87
C ILE A 328 9.49 14.86 10.61
N GLY A 329 10.42 14.16 11.29
CA GLY A 329 11.53 14.81 12.00
C GLY A 329 12.47 15.60 11.06
N GLU A 330 13.14 16.63 11.58
CA GLU A 330 14.03 17.51 10.78
C GLU A 330 15.17 16.75 10.11
N ALA A 331 15.72 15.71 10.75
CA ALA A 331 16.79 14.88 10.20
C ALA A 331 16.42 14.20 8.86
N TYR A 332 15.16 14.15 8.52
CA TYR A 332 14.64 13.53 7.29
C TYR A 332 14.32 14.54 6.18
N HIS A 333 14.43 15.85 6.46
CA HIS A 333 14.03 16.90 5.52
C HIS A 333 14.90 16.97 4.26
N SER A 334 16.12 16.41 4.29
CA SER A 334 16.98 16.31 3.11
C SER A 334 16.34 15.54 1.95
N GLY A 335 15.41 14.64 2.25
CA GLY A 335 14.69 13.83 1.25
C GLY A 335 13.41 14.46 0.70
N LEU A 336 13.00 15.66 1.11
CA LEU A 336 11.74 16.27 0.66
C LEU A 336 11.63 16.46 -0.85
N HIS A 337 12.75 16.58 -1.55
CA HIS A 337 12.81 16.70 -3.01
C HIS A 337 12.27 15.47 -3.78
N VAL A 338 12.17 14.29 -3.14
CA VAL A 338 11.57 13.10 -3.78
C VAL A 338 10.03 13.10 -3.70
N VAL A 339 9.43 13.93 -2.83
CA VAL A 339 7.98 13.95 -2.61
C VAL A 339 7.19 14.22 -3.90
N PRO A 340 7.53 15.25 -4.72
CA PRO A 340 6.82 15.49 -5.97
C PRO A 340 6.91 14.30 -6.94
N ILE A 341 8.06 13.61 -7.02
CA ILE A 341 8.26 12.44 -7.87
C ILE A 341 7.31 11.31 -7.43
N LEU A 342 7.26 11.06 -6.12
CA LEU A 342 6.41 10.01 -5.53
C LEU A 342 4.92 10.31 -5.64
N LEU A 343 4.51 11.59 -5.55
CA LEU A 343 3.12 12.00 -5.76
C LEU A 343 2.69 11.72 -7.20
N VAL A 344 3.52 12.09 -8.19
CA VAL A 344 3.25 11.81 -9.61
C VAL A 344 3.25 10.30 -9.88
N ALA A 345 4.19 9.54 -9.30
CA ALA A 345 4.23 8.09 -9.40
C ALA A 345 2.93 7.45 -8.89
N ASN A 346 2.47 7.85 -7.71
CA ASN A 346 1.21 7.35 -7.13
C ASN A 346 -0.02 7.78 -7.95
N LEU A 347 -0.01 8.97 -8.58
CA LEU A 347 -1.07 9.37 -9.50
C LEU A 347 -1.09 8.48 -10.75
N CYS A 348 0.09 8.17 -11.34
CA CYS A 348 0.21 7.21 -12.45
C CYS A 348 -0.31 5.82 -12.07
N LEU A 349 0.02 5.34 -10.85
CA LEU A 349 -0.55 4.09 -10.32
C LEU A 349 -2.08 4.17 -10.23
N GLY A 350 -2.61 5.28 -9.75
CA GLY A 350 -4.06 5.50 -9.67
C GLY A 350 -4.74 5.48 -11.04
N VAL A 351 -4.14 6.13 -12.04
CA VAL A 351 -4.62 6.07 -13.44
C VAL A 351 -4.53 4.64 -13.99
N TYR A 352 -3.43 3.92 -13.75
CA TYR A 352 -3.30 2.52 -14.13
C TYR A 352 -4.40 1.64 -13.51
N LEU A 353 -4.69 1.82 -12.22
CA LEU A 353 -5.75 1.08 -11.54
C LEU A 353 -7.15 1.43 -12.08
N ASN A 354 -7.39 2.68 -12.46
CA ASN A 354 -8.62 3.10 -13.13
C ASN A 354 -8.72 2.48 -14.53
N LEU A 355 -7.62 2.50 -15.30
CA LEU A 355 -7.55 1.81 -16.60
C LEU A 355 -7.79 0.31 -16.49
N SER A 356 -7.47 -0.33 -15.36
CA SER A 356 -7.60 -1.78 -15.14
C SER A 356 -9.02 -2.33 -15.41
N VAL A 357 -10.00 -1.45 -15.47
CA VAL A 357 -11.40 -1.79 -15.75
C VAL A 357 -11.57 -2.53 -17.08
N TRP A 358 -10.78 -2.21 -18.11
CA TRP A 358 -10.92 -2.84 -19.41
C TRP A 358 -10.68 -4.35 -19.38
N TYR A 359 -9.62 -4.84 -18.72
CA TYR A 359 -9.35 -6.28 -18.66
C TYR A 359 -10.24 -7.00 -17.62
N LYS A 360 -10.73 -6.30 -16.60
CA LYS A 360 -11.69 -6.84 -15.64
C LYS A 360 -13.05 -7.06 -16.28
N LEU A 361 -13.57 -6.05 -17.00
CA LEU A 361 -14.88 -6.12 -17.67
C LEU A 361 -14.86 -7.10 -18.86
N SER A 362 -13.74 -7.18 -19.58
CA SER A 362 -13.61 -8.16 -20.67
C SER A 362 -13.27 -9.58 -20.24
N GLY A 363 -13.12 -9.84 -18.91
CA GLY A 363 -12.74 -11.15 -18.37
C GLY A 363 -11.29 -11.56 -18.65
N LYS A 364 -10.47 -10.66 -19.21
CA LYS A 364 -9.08 -10.93 -19.62
C LYS A 364 -8.09 -10.58 -18.50
N THR A 365 -8.31 -11.07 -17.30
CA THR A 365 -7.52 -10.73 -16.09
C THR A 365 -6.04 -11.12 -16.16
N ALA A 366 -5.66 -12.04 -17.04
CA ALA A 366 -4.26 -12.39 -17.30
C ALA A 366 -3.41 -11.18 -17.74
N TYR A 367 -4.01 -10.18 -18.41
CA TYR A 367 -3.31 -8.94 -18.74
C TYR A 367 -2.89 -8.15 -17.48
N GLY A 368 -3.68 -8.18 -16.42
CA GLY A 368 -3.29 -7.55 -15.15
C GLY A 368 -2.04 -8.19 -14.57
N ALA A 369 -1.95 -9.53 -14.57
CA ALA A 369 -0.75 -10.25 -14.12
C ALA A 369 0.45 -9.95 -15.03
N TRP A 370 0.28 -9.97 -16.35
CA TRP A 370 1.34 -9.61 -17.31
C TRP A 370 1.86 -8.19 -17.09
N LEU A 371 0.97 -7.20 -16.95
CA LEU A 371 1.35 -5.80 -16.66
C LEU A 371 2.12 -5.67 -15.34
N SER A 372 1.73 -6.43 -14.31
CA SER A 372 2.46 -6.43 -13.03
C SER A 372 3.87 -7.02 -13.19
N VAL A 373 4.05 -8.08 -13.96
CA VAL A 373 5.36 -8.68 -14.24
C VAL A 373 6.25 -7.73 -15.06
N VAL A 374 5.70 -7.09 -16.09
CA VAL A 374 6.44 -6.07 -16.86
C VAL A 374 6.83 -4.90 -15.96
N GLY A 375 5.92 -4.43 -15.11
CA GLY A 375 6.23 -3.41 -14.09
C GLY A 375 7.38 -3.84 -13.19
N ALA A 376 7.37 -5.10 -12.70
CA ALA A 376 8.42 -5.64 -11.83
C ALA A 376 9.80 -5.65 -12.53
N LEU A 377 9.84 -6.03 -13.79
CA LEU A 377 11.09 -5.97 -14.59
C LEU A 377 11.59 -4.53 -14.76
N ILE A 378 10.69 -3.59 -15.03
CA ILE A 378 11.03 -2.16 -15.12
C ILE A 378 11.54 -1.66 -13.77
N THR A 379 10.84 -1.95 -12.68
CA THR A 379 11.25 -1.57 -11.33
C THR A 379 12.65 -2.08 -11.02
N LEU A 380 12.92 -3.36 -11.27
CA LEU A 380 14.23 -3.97 -11.04
C LEU A 380 15.31 -3.30 -11.88
N SER A 381 15.08 -3.17 -13.19
CA SER A 381 16.08 -2.60 -14.13
C SER A 381 16.41 -1.15 -13.78
N PHE A 382 15.40 -0.32 -13.51
CA PHE A 382 15.61 1.09 -13.17
C PHE A 382 16.25 1.26 -11.79
N ASN A 383 15.91 0.44 -10.79
CA ASN A 383 16.61 0.49 -9.50
C ASN A 383 18.08 0.11 -9.66
N LEU A 384 18.40 -0.98 -10.38
CA LEU A 384 19.79 -1.39 -10.64
C LEU A 384 20.60 -0.31 -11.38
N TRP A 385 19.95 0.48 -12.21
CA TRP A 385 20.60 1.53 -12.98
C TRP A 385 20.68 2.87 -12.22
N LEU A 386 19.56 3.36 -11.67
CA LEU A 386 19.48 4.72 -11.13
C LEU A 386 19.92 4.82 -9.67
N VAL A 387 19.72 3.78 -8.86
CA VAL A 387 20.11 3.86 -7.43
C VAL A 387 21.62 4.04 -7.25
N PRO A 388 22.51 3.31 -7.95
CA PRO A 388 23.95 3.55 -7.84
C PRO A 388 24.39 4.96 -8.27
N LEU A 389 23.62 5.63 -9.15
CA LEU A 389 23.94 6.95 -9.69
C LEU A 389 23.37 8.11 -8.85
N MET A 390 22.18 7.92 -8.31
CA MET A 390 21.37 9.00 -7.72
C MET A 390 20.87 8.70 -6.30
N GLY A 391 21.32 7.60 -5.69
CA GLY A 391 20.86 7.19 -4.38
C GLY A 391 19.34 6.95 -4.34
N TYR A 392 18.71 7.28 -3.23
CA TYR A 392 17.26 7.12 -3.06
C TYR A 392 16.41 7.97 -4.03
N THR A 393 16.99 9.04 -4.60
CA THR A 393 16.32 9.79 -5.68
C THR A 393 16.12 8.91 -6.91
N GLY A 394 17.11 8.06 -7.22
CA GLY A 394 17.01 7.06 -8.28
C GLY A 394 15.88 6.06 -8.03
N ALA A 395 15.68 5.64 -6.77
CA ALA A 395 14.56 4.77 -6.39
C ALA A 395 13.20 5.43 -6.63
N ALA A 396 13.07 6.74 -6.32
CA ALA A 396 11.83 7.49 -6.62
C ALA A 396 11.54 7.56 -8.13
N TRP A 397 12.57 7.82 -8.95
CA TRP A 397 12.43 7.81 -10.42
C TRP A 397 12.13 6.41 -10.97
N ALA A 398 12.70 5.34 -10.40
CA ALA A 398 12.39 3.97 -10.78
C ALA A 398 10.92 3.63 -10.52
N THR A 399 10.37 4.06 -9.37
CA THR A 399 8.95 3.91 -9.04
C THR A 399 8.06 4.68 -10.03
N LEU A 400 8.42 5.91 -10.38
CA LEU A 400 7.70 6.68 -11.39
C LEU A 400 7.75 6.02 -12.76
N ALA A 401 8.92 5.57 -13.21
CA ALA A 401 9.09 4.87 -14.49
C ALA A 401 8.24 3.59 -14.55
N CYS A 402 8.21 2.81 -13.48
CA CYS A 402 7.37 1.62 -13.37
C CYS A 402 5.88 1.96 -13.56
N TYR A 403 5.34 2.84 -12.72
CA TYR A 403 3.90 3.14 -12.73
C TYR A 403 3.46 3.88 -13.99
N ALA A 404 4.29 4.77 -14.53
CA ALA A 404 4.03 5.44 -15.81
C ALA A 404 4.03 4.43 -16.96
N SER A 405 4.98 3.50 -17.00
CA SER A 405 5.03 2.45 -18.02
C SER A 405 3.82 1.51 -17.93
N MET A 406 3.44 1.07 -16.72
CA MET A 406 2.24 0.25 -16.54
C MET A 406 0.98 0.99 -16.98
N MET A 407 0.86 2.29 -16.68
CA MET A 407 -0.23 3.15 -17.14
C MET A 407 -0.31 3.22 -18.65
N VAL A 408 0.81 3.53 -19.34
CA VAL A 408 0.87 3.65 -20.78
C VAL A 408 0.58 2.31 -21.48
N LEU A 409 1.20 1.22 -21.03
CA LEU A 409 0.98 -0.12 -21.58
C LEU A 409 -0.48 -0.58 -21.38
N SER A 410 -1.08 -0.29 -20.21
CA SER A 410 -2.48 -0.61 -19.94
C SER A 410 -3.41 0.19 -20.85
N TRP A 411 -3.12 1.47 -21.08
CA TRP A 411 -3.90 2.29 -22.02
C TRP A 411 -3.79 1.77 -23.46
N LEU A 412 -2.57 1.53 -23.96
CA LEU A 412 -2.34 1.03 -25.35
C LEU A 412 -3.08 -0.29 -25.58
N LYS A 413 -2.93 -1.26 -24.66
CA LYS A 413 -3.62 -2.55 -24.79
C LYS A 413 -5.14 -2.43 -24.59
N GLY A 414 -5.56 -1.57 -23.66
CA GLY A 414 -6.98 -1.32 -23.43
C GLY A 414 -7.70 -0.78 -24.66
N GLN A 415 -7.08 0.13 -25.42
CA GLN A 415 -7.68 0.67 -26.65
C GLN A 415 -7.88 -0.38 -27.76
N THR A 416 -7.08 -1.46 -27.76
CA THR A 416 -7.23 -2.55 -28.75
C THR A 416 -8.28 -3.60 -28.33
N VAL A 417 -8.55 -3.78 -27.03
CA VAL A 417 -9.39 -4.87 -26.51
C VAL A 417 -10.77 -4.38 -26.09
N TYR A 418 -10.83 -3.22 -25.44
CA TYR A 418 -12.04 -2.59 -24.93
C TYR A 418 -11.88 -1.07 -25.02
N PRO A 419 -12.10 -0.48 -26.20
CA PRO A 419 -11.83 0.93 -26.44
C PRO A 419 -12.74 1.83 -25.61
N ILE A 420 -12.13 2.67 -24.77
CA ILE A 420 -12.81 3.72 -24.00
C ILE A 420 -12.31 5.06 -24.56
N PRO A 421 -13.22 6.02 -24.87
CA PRO A 421 -12.86 7.28 -25.52
C PRO A 421 -12.21 8.28 -24.57
N TYR A 422 -11.03 7.93 -24.02
CA TYR A 422 -10.26 8.86 -23.18
C TYR A 422 -9.72 10.03 -24.00
N SER A 423 -10.01 11.25 -23.57
CA SER A 423 -9.46 12.45 -24.21
C SER A 423 -8.08 12.79 -23.66
N LEU A 424 -7.02 12.33 -24.30
CA LEU A 424 -5.63 12.64 -23.91
C LEU A 424 -5.36 14.15 -23.88
N ARG A 425 -6.01 14.93 -24.78
CA ARG A 425 -5.90 16.39 -24.76
C ARG A 425 -6.45 17.00 -23.48
N ARG A 426 -7.62 16.52 -22.99
CA ARG A 426 -8.20 17.01 -21.74
C ARG A 426 -7.34 16.61 -20.53
N LEU A 427 -6.90 15.36 -20.48
CA LEU A 427 -6.02 14.87 -19.42
C LEU A 427 -4.69 15.64 -19.40
N GLY A 428 -4.08 15.84 -20.58
CA GLY A 428 -2.85 16.62 -20.72
C GLY A 428 -3.01 18.08 -20.26
N LEU A 429 -4.14 18.74 -20.60
CA LEU A 429 -4.41 20.10 -20.16
C LEU A 429 -4.57 20.19 -18.62
N ILE A 430 -5.27 19.23 -17.99
CA ILE A 430 -5.41 19.19 -16.53
C ILE A 430 -4.04 19.10 -15.87
N VAL A 431 -3.19 18.17 -16.31
CA VAL A 431 -1.85 17.96 -15.73
C VAL A 431 -0.92 19.14 -16.02
N ALA A 432 -0.89 19.63 -17.27
CA ALA A 432 -0.03 20.75 -17.67
C ALA A 432 -0.39 22.03 -16.91
N THR A 433 -1.68 22.33 -16.75
CA THR A 433 -2.12 23.50 -15.98
C THR A 433 -1.73 23.38 -14.51
N ALA A 434 -1.87 22.18 -13.91
CA ALA A 434 -1.40 21.93 -12.53
C ALA A 434 0.11 22.16 -12.41
N ALA A 435 0.90 21.61 -13.34
CA ALA A 435 2.35 21.82 -13.36
C ALA A 435 2.73 23.29 -13.51
N LEU A 436 2.05 24.04 -14.38
CA LEU A 436 2.24 25.47 -14.55
C LEU A 436 1.91 26.24 -13.26
N CYS A 437 0.80 25.94 -12.60
CA CYS A 437 0.44 26.54 -11.32
C CYS A 437 1.54 26.27 -10.27
N TRP A 438 2.02 25.03 -10.17
CA TRP A 438 3.07 24.69 -9.22
C TRP A 438 4.36 25.47 -9.50
N VAL A 439 4.88 25.40 -10.73
CA VAL A 439 6.13 26.08 -11.12
C VAL A 439 6.00 27.59 -10.94
N SER A 440 4.88 28.20 -11.34
CA SER A 440 4.67 29.63 -11.21
C SER A 440 4.68 30.10 -9.74
N VAL A 441 3.98 29.37 -8.85
CA VAL A 441 3.96 29.71 -7.42
C VAL A 441 5.35 29.54 -6.81
N GLU A 442 6.06 28.45 -7.15
CA GLU A 442 7.41 28.19 -6.60
C GLU A 442 8.41 29.25 -7.05
N GLN A 443 8.41 29.65 -8.33
CA GLN A 443 9.26 30.73 -8.82
C GLN A 443 8.90 32.06 -8.18
N THR A 444 7.60 32.36 -8.03
CA THR A 444 7.18 33.62 -7.40
C THR A 444 7.59 33.64 -5.92
N ARG A 445 7.53 32.49 -5.24
CA ARG A 445 7.98 32.35 -3.85
C ARG A 445 9.48 32.65 -3.67
N MET A 446 10.31 32.28 -4.65
CA MET A 446 11.73 32.59 -4.66
C MET A 446 12.02 34.08 -4.90
N LEU A 447 11.18 34.76 -5.71
CA LEU A 447 11.37 36.16 -6.09
C LEU A 447 10.83 37.16 -5.04
N TYR A 448 9.77 36.79 -4.33
CA TYR A 448 9.08 37.69 -3.39
C TYR A 448 9.06 37.06 -1.99
N PRO A 449 9.84 37.59 -1.03
CA PRO A 449 9.91 37.08 0.34
C PRO A 449 8.68 37.53 1.18
N LEU A 450 7.51 37.00 0.89
CA LEU A 450 6.29 37.21 1.67
C LEU A 450 6.30 36.34 2.93
N ASN A 451 5.47 36.70 3.92
CA ASN A 451 5.28 35.89 5.10
C ASN A 451 4.64 34.52 4.76
N PRO A 452 4.95 33.43 5.50
CA PRO A 452 4.40 32.10 5.25
C PRO A 452 2.86 32.08 5.17
N SER A 453 2.17 32.84 6.03
CA SER A 453 0.70 32.93 6.02
C SER A 453 0.13 33.52 4.74
N GLN A 454 0.82 34.51 4.15
CA GLN A 454 0.43 35.11 2.88
C GLN A 454 0.58 34.07 1.74
N TRP A 455 1.70 33.33 1.75
CA TRP A 455 1.91 32.26 0.77
C TRP A 455 0.86 31.16 0.88
N TRP A 456 0.43 30.77 2.08
CA TRP A 456 -0.63 29.80 2.26
C TRP A 456 -1.96 30.28 1.68
N LEU A 457 -2.30 31.57 1.87
CA LEU A 457 -3.50 32.16 1.31
C LEU A 457 -3.46 32.18 -0.23
N ILE A 458 -2.36 32.67 -0.81
CA ILE A 458 -2.15 32.70 -2.27
C ILE A 458 -2.24 31.28 -2.85
N SER A 459 -1.57 30.33 -2.24
CA SER A 459 -1.60 28.93 -2.64
C SER A 459 -3.01 28.35 -2.62
N GLY A 460 -3.78 28.62 -1.57
CA GLY A 460 -5.18 28.22 -1.47
C GLY A 460 -6.05 28.83 -2.58
N LEU A 461 -5.87 30.11 -2.88
CA LEU A 461 -6.59 30.78 -3.98
C LEU A 461 -6.22 30.19 -5.34
N VAL A 462 -4.93 29.88 -5.57
CA VAL A 462 -4.48 29.22 -6.82
C VAL A 462 -5.09 27.83 -6.96
N ILE A 463 -5.16 27.01 -5.88
CA ILE A 463 -5.82 25.70 -5.92
C ILE A 463 -7.30 25.83 -6.24
N LEU A 464 -8.00 26.78 -5.59
CA LEU A 464 -9.42 27.01 -5.84
C LEU A 464 -9.67 27.51 -7.27
N GLY A 465 -8.83 28.42 -7.76
CA GLY A 465 -8.87 28.91 -9.14
C GLY A 465 -8.63 27.81 -10.16
N TYR A 466 -7.58 26.99 -9.93
CA TYR A 466 -7.29 25.81 -10.77
C TYR A 466 -8.46 24.84 -10.79
N PHE A 467 -8.98 24.46 -9.63
CA PHE A 467 -10.12 23.56 -9.53
C PHE A 467 -11.36 24.12 -10.24
N GLY A 468 -11.72 25.38 -9.98
CA GLY A 468 -12.88 26.03 -10.60
C GLY A 468 -12.76 26.13 -12.13
N LEU A 469 -11.57 26.50 -12.63
CA LEU A 469 -11.29 26.59 -14.06
C LEU A 469 -11.41 25.19 -14.73
N MET A 470 -10.78 24.17 -14.15
CA MET A 470 -10.81 22.83 -14.72
C MET A 470 -12.19 22.18 -14.58
N TRP A 471 -12.89 22.41 -13.47
CA TRP A 471 -14.26 21.95 -13.29
C TRP A 471 -15.21 22.53 -14.36
N ARG A 472 -15.11 23.83 -14.64
CA ARG A 472 -15.86 24.49 -15.70
C ARG A 472 -15.47 23.98 -17.09
N PHE A 473 -14.18 23.78 -17.34
CA PHE A 473 -13.66 23.22 -18.59
C PHE A 473 -14.18 21.80 -18.86
N LEU A 474 -14.37 20.98 -17.84
CA LEU A 474 -14.94 19.63 -17.93
C LEU A 474 -16.47 19.63 -18.05
N GLY A 475 -17.14 20.80 -18.01
CA GLY A 475 -18.58 20.95 -18.18
C GLY A 475 -19.39 20.74 -16.90
N GLY A 476 -18.76 20.76 -15.72
CA GLY A 476 -19.41 20.52 -14.43
C GLY A 476 -19.96 19.09 -14.31
N TRP A 477 -20.54 18.77 -13.15
CA TRP A 477 -21.26 17.51 -12.97
C TRP A 477 -22.68 17.68 -13.58
N PRO A 478 -23.07 16.96 -14.65
CA PRO A 478 -24.43 17.05 -15.14
C PRO A 478 -25.34 16.35 -14.13
N VAL A 479 -25.98 17.14 -13.28
CA VAL A 479 -27.17 16.70 -12.56
C VAL A 479 -28.27 16.60 -13.59
N ARG A 480 -28.29 15.56 -14.43
CA ARG A 480 -29.52 15.18 -15.10
C ARG A 480 -30.41 14.54 -14.04
N LYS A 481 -31.48 15.24 -13.68
CA LYS A 481 -32.61 14.63 -12.98
C LYS A 481 -33.01 13.36 -13.72
N PRO A 482 -33.29 12.26 -13.04
CA PRO A 482 -33.92 11.12 -13.67
C PRO A 482 -35.28 11.57 -14.23
N ALA A 483 -35.49 11.33 -15.52
CA ALA A 483 -36.79 11.45 -16.14
C ALA A 483 -37.72 10.34 -15.63
#